data_600c66366887a1880b26217d391d5a15
#
_entry.id   600c66366887a1880b26217d391d5a15
#
_cell.length_a   1.000
_cell.length_b   1.000
_cell.length_c   1.000
_cell.angle_alpha   90.00
_cell.angle_beta   90.00
_cell.angle_gamma   90.00
#
_symmetry.space_group_name_H-M   'P 1'
#
loop_
_entity.id
_entity.type
_entity.pdbx_description
1 polymer ?
#
loop_
_entity_poly.entity_id
_entity_poly.type
_entity_poly.pdbx_seq_one_letter_code
_entity_poly.pdbx_strand_id
1 'polypeptide(L)'
;AHIAVGPGIDGLLGLICRLTLEPGTAVVTSLGAYPTFNFHVAGYGGALTRVPYKEDHEDPEALVSAAKSAGARLIYLANPDNPMGSHHPARVIEDMVANLPQETLLILDEAYADLAPPGAVPVIPADHPQLIRIRTFSKGYGLAGARVGYAITNPELATAFDKVRDHFGMGRISQAGALAALADQDWLARVQARTVAARARLSAIARANGLVPLPSATNFVTIDCGRDGDF
;
A
#
# COMPACT_ATOMS: atom_id res chain seq x y z
N ALA A 1 8.23 19.04 8.17
CA ALA A 1 8.12 17.63 8.49
C ALA A 1 7.68 16.86 7.23
N HIS A 2 8.12 15.60 7.08
CA HIS A 2 7.80 14.74 5.92
C HIS A 2 6.78 13.67 6.28
N ILE A 3 6.16 13.74 7.45
CA ILE A 3 5.28 12.69 7.97
C ILE A 3 3.94 13.29 8.37
N ALA A 4 2.87 12.67 7.85
CA ALA A 4 1.51 12.87 8.31
C ALA A 4 1.00 11.58 8.96
N VAL A 5 0.44 11.67 10.16
CA VAL A 5 -0.07 10.52 10.93
C VAL A 5 -1.60 10.49 10.85
N GLY A 6 -2.17 9.29 10.69
CA GLY A 6 -3.62 9.12 10.54
C GLY A 6 -4.14 7.80 11.12
N PRO A 7 -5.48 7.62 11.13
CA PRO A 7 -6.14 6.45 11.71
C PRO A 7 -6.03 5.19 10.82
N GLY A 8 -4.79 4.75 10.60
CA GLY A 8 -4.44 3.67 9.68
C GLY A 8 -4.36 4.13 8.21
N ILE A 9 -3.95 3.23 7.33
CA ILE A 9 -3.86 3.52 5.88
C ILE A 9 -5.23 3.90 5.30
N ASP A 10 -6.29 3.23 5.71
CA ASP A 10 -7.64 3.53 5.23
C ASP A 10 -8.03 5.01 5.45
N GLY A 11 -7.82 5.53 6.66
CA GLY A 11 -8.04 6.95 6.94
C GLY A 11 -7.14 7.87 6.13
N LEU A 12 -5.89 7.49 5.91
CA LEU A 12 -4.95 8.27 5.07
C LEU A 12 -5.38 8.28 3.61
N LEU A 13 -5.87 7.16 3.06
CA LEU A 13 -6.41 7.10 1.70
C LEU A 13 -7.61 8.03 1.53
N GLY A 14 -8.52 8.05 2.50
CA GLY A 14 -9.64 9.01 2.50
C GLY A 14 -9.16 10.46 2.52
N LEU A 15 -8.15 10.78 3.32
CA LEU A 15 -7.57 12.13 3.37
C LEU A 15 -6.87 12.51 2.05
N ILE A 16 -6.16 11.57 1.41
CA ILE A 16 -5.53 11.79 0.10
C ILE A 16 -6.61 12.08 -0.95
N CYS A 17 -7.66 11.27 -1.01
CA CYS A 17 -8.77 11.52 -1.92
C CYS A 17 -9.41 12.88 -1.68
N ARG A 18 -9.64 13.26 -0.41
CA ARG A 18 -10.20 14.57 -0.02
C ARG A 18 -9.32 15.76 -0.45
N LEU A 19 -7.98 15.57 -0.46
CA LEU A 19 -7.02 16.61 -0.86
C LEU A 19 -6.89 16.77 -2.37
N THR A 20 -7.13 15.70 -3.14
CA THR A 20 -6.67 15.63 -4.53
C THR A 20 -7.79 15.41 -5.55
N LEU A 21 -8.98 15.00 -5.11
CA LEU A 21 -10.06 14.63 -6.01
C LEU A 21 -11.19 15.65 -5.98
N GLU A 22 -11.71 15.92 -7.18
CA GLU A 22 -12.98 16.55 -7.46
C GLU A 22 -13.81 15.58 -8.31
N PRO A 23 -15.16 15.74 -8.40
CA PRO A 23 -15.97 14.92 -9.26
C PRO A 23 -15.45 14.86 -10.70
N GLY A 24 -15.22 13.65 -11.21
CA GLY A 24 -14.65 13.40 -12.54
C GLY A 24 -13.12 13.37 -12.61
N THR A 25 -12.40 13.64 -11.53
CA THR A 25 -10.91 13.52 -11.52
C THR A 25 -10.50 12.09 -11.84
N ALA A 26 -9.66 11.93 -12.86
CA ALA A 26 -9.16 10.61 -13.28
C ALA A 26 -8.16 10.03 -12.28
N VAL A 27 -8.33 8.75 -11.96
CA VAL A 27 -7.51 7.97 -11.04
C VAL A 27 -7.23 6.60 -11.65
N VAL A 28 -6.03 6.08 -11.46
CA VAL A 28 -5.61 4.77 -11.98
C VAL A 28 -5.22 3.83 -10.84
N THR A 29 -5.64 2.58 -10.93
CA THR A 29 -5.24 1.49 -10.04
C THR A 29 -5.29 0.16 -10.77
N SER A 30 -4.84 -0.92 -10.13
CA SER A 30 -4.91 -2.27 -10.70
C SER A 30 -6.30 -2.89 -10.52
N LEU A 31 -6.72 -3.69 -11.49
CA LEU A 31 -7.95 -4.46 -11.43
C LEU A 31 -7.76 -5.64 -10.48
N GLY A 32 -8.41 -5.59 -9.32
CA GLY A 32 -8.26 -6.59 -8.27
C GLY A 32 -7.39 -6.15 -7.09
N ALA A 33 -6.76 -4.96 -7.14
CA ALA A 33 -6.07 -4.36 -6.00
C ALA A 33 -7.00 -4.19 -4.80
N TYR A 34 -6.39 -4.05 -3.61
CA TYR A 34 -7.13 -3.90 -2.36
C TYR A 34 -8.22 -2.81 -2.45
N PRO A 35 -9.50 -3.13 -2.18
CA PRO A 35 -10.63 -2.33 -2.67
C PRO A 35 -10.87 -1.02 -1.91
N THR A 36 -10.29 -0.82 -0.73
CA THR A 36 -10.56 0.34 0.13
C THR A 36 -10.30 1.66 -0.58
N PHE A 37 -9.19 1.74 -1.33
CA PHE A 37 -8.91 2.94 -2.14
C PHE A 37 -10.02 3.24 -3.15
N ASN A 38 -10.54 2.22 -3.82
CA ASN A 38 -11.60 2.38 -4.82
C ASN A 38 -12.89 2.94 -4.20
N PHE A 39 -13.22 2.55 -2.96
CA PHE A 39 -14.37 3.10 -2.25
C PHE A 39 -14.20 4.59 -1.92
N HIS A 40 -12.99 4.99 -1.51
CA HIS A 40 -12.70 6.41 -1.30
C HIS A 40 -12.79 7.20 -2.61
N VAL A 41 -12.19 6.71 -3.71
CA VAL A 41 -12.28 7.37 -5.02
C VAL A 41 -13.74 7.54 -5.44
N ALA A 42 -14.54 6.50 -5.33
CA ALA A 42 -15.97 6.56 -5.65
C ALA A 42 -16.73 7.56 -4.73
N GLY A 43 -16.41 7.54 -3.43
CA GLY A 43 -17.02 8.44 -2.43
C GLY A 43 -16.74 9.92 -2.69
N TYR A 44 -15.62 10.26 -3.30
CA TYR A 44 -15.26 11.62 -3.72
C TYR A 44 -15.58 11.92 -5.19
N GLY A 45 -16.27 11.00 -5.88
CA GLY A 45 -16.71 11.20 -7.27
C GLY A 45 -15.59 11.08 -8.31
N GLY A 46 -14.45 10.50 -7.98
CA GLY A 46 -13.36 10.28 -8.92
C GLY A 46 -13.70 9.25 -10.00
N ALA A 47 -13.12 9.40 -11.18
CA ALA A 47 -13.25 8.49 -12.31
C ALA A 47 -12.12 7.46 -12.31
N LEU A 48 -12.44 6.19 -11.99
CA LEU A 48 -11.46 5.13 -11.78
C LEU A 48 -11.20 4.32 -13.05
N THR A 49 -9.96 4.32 -13.52
CA THR A 49 -9.44 3.40 -14.54
C THR A 49 -8.71 2.25 -13.88
N ARG A 50 -8.99 1.01 -14.28
CA ARG A 50 -8.39 -0.20 -13.73
C ARG A 50 -7.54 -0.90 -14.76
N VAL A 51 -6.29 -1.21 -14.39
CA VAL A 51 -5.31 -1.90 -15.23
C VAL A 51 -5.24 -3.36 -14.80
N PRO A 52 -5.32 -4.34 -15.71
CA PRO A 52 -5.18 -5.75 -15.36
C PRO A 52 -3.82 -6.05 -14.72
N TYR A 53 -3.78 -7.06 -13.86
CA TYR A 53 -2.52 -7.66 -13.38
C TYR A 53 -1.79 -8.33 -14.53
N LYS A 54 -0.47 -8.41 -14.40
CA LYS A 54 0.41 -9.15 -15.30
C LYS A 54 1.18 -10.19 -14.48
N GLU A 55 0.98 -11.47 -14.78
CA GLU A 55 1.67 -12.57 -14.08
C GLU A 55 1.57 -12.45 -12.54
N ASP A 56 0.35 -12.27 -12.04
CA ASP A 56 0.03 -12.11 -10.61
C ASP A 56 0.65 -10.88 -9.92
N HIS A 57 1.13 -9.90 -10.69
CA HIS A 57 1.66 -8.63 -10.19
C HIS A 57 0.86 -7.44 -10.72
N GLU A 58 0.77 -6.38 -9.93
CA GLU A 58 0.39 -5.07 -10.48
C GLU A 58 1.43 -4.68 -11.55
N ASP A 59 1.00 -4.03 -12.64
CA ASP A 59 1.89 -3.66 -13.75
C ASP A 59 2.23 -2.17 -13.70
N PRO A 60 3.42 -1.77 -13.16
CA PRO A 60 3.82 -0.38 -13.01
C PRO A 60 3.88 0.38 -14.34
N GLU A 61 4.35 -0.26 -15.43
CA GLU A 61 4.45 0.37 -16.74
C GLU A 61 3.06 0.64 -17.33
N ALA A 62 2.15 -0.33 -17.24
CA ALA A 62 0.79 -0.18 -17.71
C ALA A 62 0.00 0.85 -16.87
N LEU A 63 0.23 0.92 -15.55
CA LEU A 63 -0.35 1.95 -14.67
C LEU A 63 0.09 3.36 -15.07
N VAL A 64 1.38 3.57 -15.33
CA VAL A 64 1.92 4.86 -15.81
C VAL A 64 1.35 5.22 -17.17
N SER A 65 1.30 4.25 -18.10
CA SER A 65 0.73 4.45 -19.45
C SER A 65 -0.75 4.83 -19.39
N ALA A 66 -1.54 4.14 -18.56
CA ALA A 66 -2.96 4.45 -18.37
C ALA A 66 -3.14 5.84 -17.73
N ALA A 67 -2.30 6.20 -16.75
CA ALA A 67 -2.35 7.52 -16.13
C ALA A 67 -2.04 8.63 -17.12
N LYS A 68 -1.04 8.44 -17.97
CA LYS A 68 -0.70 9.38 -19.05
C LYS A 68 -1.86 9.55 -20.05
N SER A 69 -2.49 8.45 -20.44
CA SER A 69 -3.62 8.47 -21.39
C SER A 69 -4.87 9.12 -20.83
N ALA A 70 -5.15 8.93 -19.53
CA ALA A 70 -6.32 9.48 -18.86
C ALA A 70 -6.10 10.87 -18.26
N GLY A 71 -4.88 11.41 -18.27
CA GLY A 71 -4.53 12.62 -17.51
C GLY A 71 -4.80 12.45 -16.02
N ALA A 72 -4.44 11.28 -15.48
CA ALA A 72 -4.80 10.91 -14.12
C ALA A 72 -4.07 11.74 -13.06
N ARG A 73 -4.79 12.16 -12.02
CA ARG A 73 -4.26 12.87 -10.87
C ARG A 73 -3.55 11.95 -9.89
N LEU A 74 -4.06 10.71 -9.73
CA LEU A 74 -3.53 9.72 -8.81
C LEU A 74 -3.28 8.39 -9.52
N ILE A 75 -2.19 7.72 -9.13
CA ILE A 75 -1.99 6.28 -9.29
C ILE A 75 -1.91 5.67 -7.90
N TYR A 76 -2.55 4.52 -7.70
CA TYR A 76 -2.36 3.68 -6.51
C TYR A 76 -1.67 2.38 -6.92
N LEU A 77 -0.62 2.02 -6.18
CA LEU A 77 0.10 0.76 -6.29
C LEU A 77 0.50 0.28 -4.91
N ALA A 78 0.31 -1.01 -4.61
CA ALA A 78 0.76 -1.63 -3.38
C ALA A 78 2.04 -2.46 -3.59
N ASN A 79 3.04 -2.27 -2.74
CA ASN A 79 4.26 -3.06 -2.77
C ASN A 79 4.79 -3.35 -1.36
N PRO A 80 4.64 -4.60 -0.87
CA PRO A 80 3.98 -5.78 -1.45
C PRO A 80 2.47 -5.65 -1.59
N ASP A 81 1.92 -6.34 -2.59
CA ASP A 81 0.51 -6.28 -2.96
C ASP A 81 -0.42 -7.11 -2.05
N ASN A 82 -1.65 -6.70 -1.99
CA ASN A 82 -2.81 -7.45 -1.50
C ASN A 82 -3.92 -7.37 -2.56
N PRO A 83 -4.38 -8.48 -3.17
CA PRO A 83 -4.47 -9.83 -2.59
C PRO A 83 -3.38 -10.84 -3.00
N MET A 84 -2.52 -10.55 -3.99
CA MET A 84 -1.65 -11.57 -4.55
C MET A 84 -0.46 -11.92 -3.65
N GLY A 85 -0.02 -10.99 -2.79
CA GLY A 85 1.18 -11.15 -1.97
C GLY A 85 2.48 -10.92 -2.73
N SER A 86 2.40 -10.66 -4.01
CA SER A 86 3.53 -10.38 -4.89
C SER A 86 4.24 -9.08 -4.54
N HIS A 87 5.46 -8.91 -5.01
CA HIS A 87 6.20 -7.65 -4.84
C HIS A 87 7.13 -7.40 -6.01
N HIS A 88 7.37 -6.15 -6.29
CA HIS A 88 8.42 -5.71 -7.20
C HIS A 88 9.71 -5.41 -6.45
N PRO A 89 10.88 -5.64 -7.06
CA PRO A 89 12.14 -5.10 -6.57
C PRO A 89 12.10 -3.57 -6.51
N ALA A 90 12.85 -2.98 -5.58
CA ALA A 90 12.92 -1.53 -5.35
C ALA A 90 13.14 -0.73 -6.64
N ARG A 91 14.05 -1.20 -7.50
CA ARG A 91 14.36 -0.57 -8.79
C ARG A 91 13.13 -0.40 -9.70
N VAL A 92 12.22 -1.37 -9.75
CA VAL A 92 11.01 -1.29 -10.58
C VAL A 92 10.12 -0.14 -10.11
N ILE A 93 10.02 0.05 -8.79
CA ILE A 93 9.26 1.17 -8.21
C ILE A 93 9.98 2.50 -8.44
N GLU A 94 11.30 2.53 -8.34
CA GLU A 94 12.13 3.70 -8.61
C GLU A 94 12.00 4.12 -10.09
N ASP A 95 12.05 3.17 -11.01
CA ASP A 95 11.83 3.39 -12.45
C ASP A 95 10.40 3.90 -12.72
N MET A 96 9.38 3.35 -12.05
CA MET A 96 8.00 3.86 -12.12
C MET A 96 7.91 5.33 -11.71
N VAL A 97 8.51 5.68 -10.56
CA VAL A 97 8.49 7.05 -10.04
C VAL A 97 9.18 8.02 -10.99
N ALA A 98 10.29 7.62 -11.60
CA ALA A 98 11.01 8.44 -12.59
C ALA A 98 10.22 8.70 -13.89
N ASN A 99 9.21 7.85 -14.18
CA ASN A 99 8.40 7.94 -15.40
C ASN A 99 6.97 8.47 -15.16
N LEU A 100 6.64 8.94 -13.95
CA LEU A 100 5.33 9.51 -13.64
C LEU A 100 5.02 10.73 -14.52
N PRO A 101 3.78 10.87 -15.02
CA PRO A 101 3.34 12.14 -15.64
C PRO A 101 3.46 13.29 -14.64
N GLN A 102 3.80 14.48 -15.14
CA GLN A 102 4.15 15.65 -14.31
C GLN A 102 3.12 15.99 -13.21
N GLU A 103 1.83 15.89 -13.53
CA GLU A 103 0.73 16.26 -12.61
C GLU A 103 0.17 15.06 -11.81
N THR A 104 0.78 13.87 -11.96
CA THR A 104 0.31 12.64 -11.32
C THR A 104 1.05 12.39 -10.02
N LEU A 105 0.31 12.10 -8.94
CA LEU A 105 0.87 11.62 -7.67
C LEU A 105 0.77 10.09 -7.61
N LEU A 106 1.83 9.43 -7.18
CA LEU A 106 1.82 8.01 -6.84
C LEU A 106 1.54 7.83 -5.34
N ILE A 107 0.50 7.08 -5.02
CA ILE A 107 0.29 6.50 -3.71
C ILE A 107 0.96 5.13 -3.72
N LEU A 108 2.09 5.01 -3.01
CA LEU A 108 2.77 3.74 -2.81
C LEU A 108 2.34 3.16 -1.46
N ASP A 109 1.48 2.13 -1.53
CA ASP A 109 1.02 1.44 -0.33
C ASP A 109 2.05 0.42 0.12
N GLU A 110 2.73 0.72 1.21
CA GLU A 110 3.76 -0.08 1.85
C GLU A 110 3.24 -0.77 3.12
N ALA A 111 1.95 -1.15 3.14
CA ALA A 111 1.35 -1.81 4.32
C ALA A 111 2.11 -3.05 4.79
N TYR A 112 2.78 -3.73 3.88
CA TYR A 112 3.54 -4.95 4.14
C TYR A 112 5.06 -4.77 4.04
N ALA A 113 5.56 -3.53 3.89
CA ALA A 113 6.99 -3.26 3.72
C ALA A 113 7.86 -3.82 4.85
N ASP A 114 7.35 -3.81 6.10
CA ASP A 114 8.06 -4.37 7.25
C ASP A 114 8.21 -5.92 7.20
N LEU A 115 7.46 -6.60 6.34
CA LEU A 115 7.47 -8.05 6.13
C LEU A 115 8.11 -8.46 4.81
N ALA A 116 8.42 -7.48 3.97
CA ALA A 116 8.99 -7.67 2.64
C ALA A 116 10.45 -8.15 2.70
N PRO A 117 10.91 -8.88 1.69
CA PRO A 117 12.31 -9.28 1.62
C PRO A 117 13.22 -8.04 1.42
N PRO A 118 14.51 -8.16 1.76
CA PRO A 118 15.49 -7.13 1.46
C PRO A 118 15.47 -6.75 -0.03
N GLY A 119 15.55 -5.46 -0.34
CA GLY A 119 15.54 -4.95 -1.72
C GLY A 119 14.16 -4.77 -2.35
N ALA A 120 13.06 -5.02 -1.62
CA ALA A 120 11.70 -4.71 -2.10
C ALA A 120 11.28 -3.25 -1.83
N VAL A 121 11.86 -2.63 -0.80
CA VAL A 121 11.52 -1.25 -0.41
C VAL A 121 12.41 -0.26 -1.17
N PRO A 122 11.85 0.66 -1.96
CA PRO A 122 12.63 1.61 -2.75
C PRO A 122 13.33 2.66 -1.89
N VAL A 123 14.50 3.10 -2.34
CA VAL A 123 15.28 4.18 -1.72
C VAL A 123 14.99 5.48 -2.49
N ILE A 124 13.89 6.15 -2.13
CA ILE A 124 13.45 7.40 -2.75
C ILE A 124 13.45 8.49 -1.67
N PRO A 125 13.95 9.71 -1.96
CA PRO A 125 13.92 10.83 -1.02
C PRO A 125 12.49 11.12 -0.53
N ALA A 126 12.37 11.44 0.76
CA ALA A 126 11.06 11.71 1.39
C ALA A 126 10.39 12.99 0.86
N ASP A 127 11.17 13.89 0.26
CA ASP A 127 10.72 15.15 -0.34
C ASP A 127 10.37 15.04 -1.84
N HIS A 128 10.31 13.81 -2.38
CA HIS A 128 9.93 13.62 -3.79
C HIS A 128 8.53 14.21 -4.04
N PRO A 129 8.38 15.12 -5.03
CA PRO A 129 7.17 15.95 -5.18
C PRO A 129 5.92 15.14 -5.56
N GLN A 130 6.09 14.00 -6.19
CA GLN A 130 5.00 13.19 -6.75
C GLN A 130 4.74 11.89 -5.96
N LEU A 131 5.31 11.71 -4.77
CA LEU A 131 5.22 10.46 -4.05
C LEU A 131 4.59 10.63 -2.66
N ILE A 132 3.61 9.78 -2.37
CA ILE A 132 3.02 9.58 -1.03
C ILE A 132 3.19 8.11 -0.68
N ARG A 133 4.13 7.79 0.20
CA ARG A 133 4.31 6.43 0.72
C ARG A 133 3.47 6.28 1.98
N ILE A 134 2.64 5.26 2.05
CA ILE A 134 1.78 5.02 3.21
C ILE A 134 2.15 3.72 3.91
N ARG A 135 2.27 3.77 5.24
CA ARG A 135 2.65 2.65 6.12
C ARG A 135 1.70 2.52 7.30
N THR A 136 1.69 1.35 7.92
CA THR A 136 0.77 1.05 9.01
C THR A 136 1.42 0.22 10.11
N PHE A 137 0.94 0.39 11.33
CA PHE A 137 1.25 -0.49 12.46
C PHE A 137 0.33 -1.73 12.53
N SER A 138 -0.61 -1.85 11.59
CA SER A 138 -1.62 -2.92 11.60
C SER A 138 -1.07 -4.31 11.27
N LYS A 139 0.06 -4.42 10.58
CA LYS A 139 0.60 -5.67 10.00
C LYS A 139 1.81 -6.16 10.77
N GLY A 140 3.02 -5.77 10.42
CA GLY A 140 4.26 -6.21 11.06
C GLY A 140 4.30 -5.96 12.57
N TYR A 141 3.76 -4.83 13.01
CA TYR A 141 3.69 -4.47 14.42
C TYR A 141 2.50 -5.07 15.20
N GLY A 142 1.54 -5.71 14.52
CA GLY A 142 0.41 -6.38 15.18
C GLY A 142 -0.65 -5.46 15.80
N LEU A 143 -0.67 -4.18 15.48
CA LEU A 143 -1.54 -3.16 16.09
C LEU A 143 -2.76 -2.81 15.21
N ALA A 144 -3.39 -3.78 14.57
CA ALA A 144 -4.52 -3.54 13.67
C ALA A 144 -5.68 -2.78 14.35
N GLY A 145 -5.98 -3.12 15.61
CA GLY A 145 -7.03 -2.46 16.39
C GLY A 145 -6.69 -1.05 16.88
N ALA A 146 -5.40 -0.68 16.94
CA ALA A 146 -4.98 0.65 17.37
C ALA A 146 -5.22 1.73 16.32
N ARG A 147 -5.46 1.37 15.05
CA ARG A 147 -5.73 2.29 13.94
C ARG A 147 -4.65 3.37 13.79
N VAL A 148 -3.39 2.97 13.63
CA VAL A 148 -2.27 3.89 13.41
C VAL A 148 -1.61 3.61 12.08
N GLY A 149 -1.46 4.66 11.27
CA GLY A 149 -0.68 4.66 10.04
C GLY A 149 -0.03 6.01 9.83
N TYR A 150 0.86 6.08 8.85
CA TYR A 150 1.52 7.33 8.50
C TYR A 150 1.84 7.39 7.02
N ALA A 151 1.83 8.62 6.49
CA ALA A 151 2.30 8.94 5.16
C ALA A 151 3.68 9.59 5.24
N ILE A 152 4.57 9.22 4.34
CA ILE A 152 5.86 9.86 4.10
C ILE A 152 5.77 10.56 2.75
N THR A 153 5.95 11.87 2.73
CA THR A 153 5.80 12.69 1.53
C THR A 153 6.54 14.02 1.67
N ASN A 154 6.52 14.87 0.65
CA ASN A 154 7.11 16.19 0.72
C ASN A 154 6.42 17.09 1.77
N PRO A 155 7.08 18.17 2.26
CA PRO A 155 6.56 18.99 3.34
C PRO A 155 5.24 19.70 3.02
N GLU A 156 5.00 20.06 1.76
CA GLU A 156 3.77 20.75 1.34
C GLU A 156 2.57 19.83 1.47
N LEU A 157 2.68 18.61 0.94
CA LEU A 157 1.63 17.57 1.07
C LEU A 157 1.45 17.17 2.54
N ALA A 158 2.54 16.97 3.29
CA ALA A 158 2.45 16.65 4.72
C ALA A 158 1.67 17.75 5.49
N THR A 159 1.89 19.01 5.17
CA THR A 159 1.14 20.15 5.75
C THR A 159 -0.30 20.20 5.27
N ALA A 160 -0.57 19.79 4.02
CA ALA A 160 -1.92 19.75 3.48
C ALA A 160 -2.82 18.75 4.22
N PHE A 161 -2.27 17.62 4.68
CA PHE A 161 -3.01 16.68 5.54
C PHE A 161 -3.55 17.36 6.80
N ASP A 162 -2.80 18.28 7.42
CA ASP A 162 -3.24 19.00 8.63
C ASP A 162 -4.48 19.88 8.38
N LYS A 163 -4.73 20.32 7.13
CA LYS A 163 -5.89 21.13 6.77
C LYS A 163 -7.19 20.34 6.65
N VAL A 164 -7.09 19.01 6.41
CA VAL A 164 -8.26 18.17 6.10
C VAL A 164 -8.50 17.04 7.08
N ARG A 165 -7.53 16.70 7.92
CA ARG A 165 -7.66 15.64 8.92
C ARG A 165 -8.55 16.03 10.10
N ASP A 166 -9.11 15.04 10.77
CA ASP A 166 -9.70 15.25 12.08
C ASP A 166 -8.60 15.55 13.10
N HIS A 167 -8.63 16.73 13.71
CA HIS A 167 -7.57 17.20 14.60
C HIS A 167 -7.37 16.29 15.83
N PHE A 168 -8.43 15.62 16.28
CA PHE A 168 -8.41 14.70 17.42
C PHE A 168 -8.69 13.25 17.02
N GLY A 169 -8.52 12.91 15.72
CA GLY A 169 -8.87 11.60 15.16
C GLY A 169 -8.00 10.43 15.67
N MET A 170 -6.86 10.72 16.33
CA MET A 170 -5.98 9.68 16.88
C MET A 170 -5.98 9.71 18.42
N GLY A 171 -6.46 8.61 19.02
CA GLY A 171 -6.50 8.44 20.46
C GLY A 171 -5.10 8.38 21.10
N ARG A 172 -4.95 8.87 22.34
CA ARG A 172 -3.66 8.85 23.06
C ARG A 172 -3.13 7.44 23.29
N ILE A 173 -4.01 6.45 23.53
CA ILE A 173 -3.63 5.04 23.70
C ILE A 173 -3.00 4.50 22.40
N SER A 174 -3.60 4.80 21.26
CA SER A 174 -3.08 4.41 19.93
C SER A 174 -1.70 5.02 19.68
N GLN A 175 -1.51 6.29 20.01
CA GLN A 175 -0.22 6.97 19.83
C GLN A 175 0.85 6.35 20.75
N ALA A 176 0.55 6.13 22.03
CA ALA A 176 1.47 5.51 22.98
C ALA A 176 1.84 4.07 22.56
N GLY A 177 0.83 3.28 22.12
CA GLY A 177 1.06 1.93 21.62
C GLY A 177 1.95 1.90 20.36
N ALA A 178 1.73 2.81 19.42
CA ALA A 178 2.56 2.90 18.23
C ALA A 178 4.00 3.30 18.54
N LEU A 179 4.22 4.26 19.45
CA LEU A 179 5.56 4.66 19.88
C LEU A 179 6.30 3.50 20.57
N ALA A 180 5.63 2.76 21.46
CA ALA A 180 6.18 1.60 22.11
C ALA A 180 6.54 0.49 21.10
N ALA A 181 5.64 0.20 20.16
CA ALA A 181 5.89 -0.79 19.11
C ALA A 181 7.04 -0.41 18.17
N LEU A 182 7.15 0.88 17.81
CA LEU A 182 8.25 1.38 16.99
C LEU A 182 9.61 1.24 17.70
N ALA A 183 9.65 1.33 19.00
CA ALA A 183 10.85 1.14 19.80
C ALA A 183 11.25 -0.34 19.96
N ASP A 184 10.30 -1.28 19.82
CA ASP A 184 10.55 -2.73 20.02
C ASP A 184 10.90 -3.43 18.68
N GLN A 185 12.08 -3.14 18.17
CA GLN A 185 12.58 -3.72 16.91
C GLN A 185 12.90 -5.22 17.05
N ASP A 186 13.23 -5.68 18.24
CA ASP A 186 13.46 -7.11 18.52
C ASP A 186 12.16 -7.92 18.37
N TRP A 187 11.04 -7.35 18.79
CA TRP A 187 9.74 -7.96 18.58
C TRP A 187 9.41 -8.02 17.07
N LEU A 188 9.60 -6.94 16.35
CA LEU A 188 9.37 -6.90 14.90
C LEU A 188 10.22 -7.95 14.18
N ALA A 189 11.50 -8.09 14.51
CA ALA A 189 12.37 -9.12 13.93
C ALA A 189 11.86 -10.54 14.21
N ARG A 190 11.35 -10.81 15.41
CA ARG A 190 10.70 -12.09 15.74
C ARG A 190 9.44 -12.34 14.92
N VAL A 191 8.60 -11.31 14.73
CA VAL A 191 7.40 -11.39 13.89
C VAL A 191 7.76 -11.69 12.45
N GLN A 192 8.77 -11.01 11.90
CA GLN A 192 9.29 -11.24 10.54
C GLN A 192 9.72 -12.72 10.35
N ALA A 193 10.56 -13.23 11.26
CA ALA A 193 11.04 -14.62 11.20
C ALA A 193 9.88 -15.64 11.28
N ARG A 194 8.92 -15.41 12.19
CA ARG A 194 7.73 -16.28 12.32
C ARG A 194 6.83 -16.22 11.09
N THR A 195 6.68 -15.06 10.47
CA THR A 195 5.89 -14.88 9.24
C THR A 195 6.52 -15.63 8.08
N VAL A 196 7.83 -15.56 7.91
CA VAL A 196 8.57 -16.35 6.90
C VAL A 196 8.33 -17.84 7.09
N ALA A 197 8.48 -18.35 8.32
CA ALA A 197 8.27 -19.76 8.65
C ALA A 197 6.80 -20.19 8.41
N ALA A 198 5.83 -19.33 8.76
CA ALA A 198 4.40 -19.60 8.55
C ALA A 198 4.05 -19.66 7.06
N ARG A 199 4.56 -18.73 6.25
CA ARG A 199 4.37 -18.76 4.79
C ARG A 199 4.94 -20.05 4.17
N ALA A 200 6.14 -20.43 4.55
CA ALA A 200 6.75 -21.67 4.07
C ALA A 200 5.91 -22.91 4.41
N ARG A 201 5.37 -22.97 5.65
CA ARG A 201 4.49 -24.05 6.08
C ARG A 201 3.17 -24.07 5.30
N LEU A 202 2.51 -22.94 5.12
CA LEU A 202 1.26 -22.84 4.35
C LEU A 202 1.48 -23.26 2.90
N SER A 203 2.56 -22.82 2.27
CA SER A 203 2.93 -23.20 0.91
C SER A 203 3.21 -24.72 0.79
N ALA A 204 3.85 -25.31 1.80
CA ALA A 204 4.08 -26.76 1.82
C ALA A 204 2.77 -27.55 1.95
N ILE A 205 1.85 -27.10 2.79
CA ILE A 205 0.51 -27.70 2.93
C ILE A 205 -0.28 -27.60 1.62
N ALA A 206 -0.29 -26.43 0.96
CA ALA A 206 -0.96 -26.25 -0.31
C ALA A 206 -0.44 -27.23 -1.37
N ARG A 207 0.88 -27.32 -1.54
CA ARG A 207 1.50 -28.26 -2.51
C ARG A 207 1.20 -29.73 -2.18
N ALA A 208 1.21 -30.09 -0.90
CA ALA A 208 0.88 -31.46 -0.48
C ALA A 208 -0.58 -31.85 -0.79
N ASN A 209 -1.46 -30.86 -1.00
CA ASN A 209 -2.84 -31.04 -1.40
C ASN A 209 -3.10 -30.76 -2.90
N GLY A 210 -2.06 -30.70 -3.72
CA GLY A 210 -2.18 -30.49 -5.16
C GLY A 210 -2.55 -29.06 -5.59
N LEU A 211 -2.43 -28.08 -4.67
CA LEU A 211 -2.71 -26.67 -4.94
C LEU A 211 -1.43 -25.88 -5.21
N VAL A 212 -1.55 -24.75 -5.91
CA VAL A 212 -0.42 -23.90 -6.29
C VAL A 212 -0.36 -22.64 -5.42
N PRO A 213 0.54 -22.58 -4.42
CA PRO A 213 0.75 -21.36 -3.64
C PRO A 213 1.58 -20.36 -4.45
N LEU A 214 1.14 -19.11 -4.51
CA LEU A 214 1.90 -18.02 -5.11
C LEU A 214 3.00 -17.54 -4.14
N PRO A 215 4.13 -17.03 -4.67
CA PRO A 215 5.15 -16.38 -3.86
C PRO A 215 4.56 -15.18 -3.10
N SER A 216 4.86 -15.05 -1.81
CA SER A 216 4.31 -13.97 -0.99
C SER A 216 5.39 -13.26 -0.19
N ALA A 217 5.30 -11.93 -0.15
CA ALA A 217 6.07 -11.01 0.69
C ALA A 217 5.24 -10.39 1.84
N THR A 218 4.03 -10.93 2.09
CA THR A 218 3.08 -10.43 3.10
C THR A 218 2.94 -11.39 4.28
N ASN A 219 1.91 -11.24 5.11
CA ASN A 219 1.56 -12.18 6.19
C ASN A 219 0.45 -13.17 5.81
N PHE A 220 0.21 -13.37 4.53
CA PHE A 220 -0.70 -14.37 3.97
C PHE A 220 -0.05 -15.06 2.75
N VAL A 221 -0.69 -16.09 2.23
CA VAL A 221 -0.31 -16.78 1.00
C VAL A 221 -1.56 -16.93 0.14
N THR A 222 -1.50 -16.43 -1.07
CA THR A 222 -2.52 -16.65 -2.09
C THR A 222 -2.31 -18.02 -2.71
N ILE A 223 -3.38 -18.79 -2.87
CA ILE A 223 -3.33 -20.18 -3.35
C ILE A 223 -4.28 -20.29 -4.54
N ASP A 224 -3.72 -20.67 -5.69
CA ASP A 224 -4.52 -21.03 -6.86
C ASP A 224 -5.14 -22.41 -6.65
N CYS A 225 -6.46 -22.44 -6.63
CA CYS A 225 -7.26 -23.66 -6.46
C CYS A 225 -7.69 -24.28 -7.80
N GLY A 226 -7.29 -23.71 -8.93
CA GLY A 226 -7.61 -24.20 -10.28
C GLY A 226 -9.10 -24.13 -10.63
N ARG A 227 -9.89 -23.34 -9.93
CA ARG A 227 -11.34 -23.13 -10.14
C ARG A 227 -11.68 -21.67 -9.89
N ASP A 228 -12.73 -21.19 -10.59
CA ASP A 228 -13.39 -19.95 -10.20
C ASP A 228 -13.90 -20.09 -8.77
N GLY A 229 -13.74 -19.06 -7.93
CA GLY A 229 -13.96 -19.12 -6.48
C GLY A 229 -15.40 -19.29 -6.02
N ASP A 230 -16.31 -19.72 -6.89
CA ASP A 230 -17.69 -20.04 -6.58
C ASP A 230 -17.76 -21.46 -5.95
N PHE A 231 -17.76 -21.50 -4.62
CA PHE A 231 -18.02 -22.69 -3.82
C PHE A 231 -19.40 -22.60 -3.17
#